data_18fbba039b250f8f98168a801d7aae26
#
_entry.id   18fbba039b250f8f98168a801d7aae26
#
_cell.length_a   1.000
_cell.length_b   1.000
_cell.length_c   1.000
_cell.angle_alpha   90.00
_cell.angle_beta   90.00
_cell.angle_gamma   90.00
#
_symmetry.space_group_name_H-M   'P 1'
#
loop_
_entity.id
_entity.type
_entity.pdbx_description
1 polymer ?
#
loop_
_entity_poly.entity_id
_entity_poly.type
_entity_poly.pdbx_seq_one_letter_code
_entity_poly.pdbx_strand_id
1 'polypeptide(L)'
;MNVPKVDIKQLLEAGVHLGHKTLRWNPKMKQYIFGEKNSIHIIDLTQTVEFLKNALVQVHKTISSGGKILIVSTKKQASEQVSDLAKETSQYFVNYRWLGGMLTNWNTIQNSIKRLKKLDEQLSKENTGFTKKEILKFGKEKEKLQRSLGGISEMK
;
A
#
# COMPACT_ATOMS: atom_id res chain seq x y z
N MET A 1 14.47 22.30 -5.94
CA MET A 1 13.74 21.18 -5.33
C MET A 1 14.74 20.14 -4.85
N ASN A 2 14.73 19.83 -3.54
CA ASN A 2 15.67 18.86 -2.98
C ASN A 2 15.03 17.47 -3.02
N VAL A 3 15.04 16.83 -4.20
CA VAL A 3 14.55 15.46 -4.36
C VAL A 3 15.70 14.51 -4.02
N PRO A 4 15.48 13.45 -3.22
CA PRO A 4 16.50 12.49 -2.87
C PRO A 4 17.18 11.93 -4.13
N LYS A 5 18.51 11.93 -4.15
CA LYS A 5 19.28 11.31 -5.22
C LYS A 5 19.34 9.81 -4.98
N VAL A 6 18.77 9.04 -5.89
CA VAL A 6 18.85 7.58 -5.87
C VAL A 6 19.96 7.16 -6.83
N ASP A 7 20.92 6.38 -6.33
CA ASP A 7 22.02 5.85 -7.13
C ASP A 7 21.70 4.43 -7.64
N ILE A 8 22.17 4.12 -8.85
CA ILE A 8 22.03 2.79 -9.46
C ILE A 8 22.64 1.71 -8.56
N LYS A 9 23.76 2.03 -7.88
CA LYS A 9 24.43 1.10 -6.96
C LYS A 9 23.53 0.69 -5.80
N GLN A 10 22.81 1.63 -5.20
CA GLN A 10 21.85 1.36 -4.13
C GLN A 10 20.71 0.46 -4.60
N LEU A 11 20.18 0.69 -5.81
CA LEU A 11 19.14 -0.13 -6.40
C LEU A 11 19.64 -1.55 -6.70
N LEU A 12 20.89 -1.70 -7.14
CA LEU A 12 21.51 -2.99 -7.39
C LEU A 12 21.68 -3.78 -6.09
N GLU A 13 22.18 -3.14 -5.03
CA GLU A 13 22.34 -3.74 -3.70
C GLU A 13 20.99 -4.15 -3.09
N ALA A 14 19.93 -3.38 -3.33
CA ALA A 14 18.57 -3.72 -2.92
C ALA A 14 17.91 -4.84 -3.77
N GLY A 15 18.59 -5.34 -4.81
CA GLY A 15 18.06 -6.41 -5.67
C GLY A 15 16.95 -5.99 -6.63
N VAL A 16 16.75 -4.70 -6.87
CA VAL A 16 15.66 -4.17 -7.71
C VAL A 16 15.81 -4.56 -9.18
N HIS A 17 17.02 -4.95 -9.61
CA HIS A 17 17.31 -5.41 -10.97
C HIS A 17 16.76 -6.82 -11.28
N LEU A 18 16.36 -7.60 -10.27
CA LEU A 18 15.86 -8.96 -10.46
C LEU A 18 14.39 -8.95 -10.88
N GLY A 19 14.13 -9.44 -12.08
CA GLY A 19 12.81 -9.59 -12.64
C GLY A 19 12.23 -11.02 -12.47
N HIS A 20 11.31 -11.37 -13.35
CA HIS A 20 10.70 -12.72 -13.38
C HIS A 20 11.57 -13.72 -14.16
N LYS A 21 11.30 -15.01 -13.96
CA LYS A 21 11.85 -16.07 -14.81
C LYS A 21 11.39 -15.87 -16.26
N THR A 22 12.25 -16.18 -17.21
CA THR A 22 12.01 -16.02 -18.65
C THR A 22 10.71 -16.67 -19.15
N LEU A 23 10.27 -17.77 -18.53
CA LEU A 23 9.02 -18.45 -18.84
C LEU A 23 7.75 -17.74 -18.31
N ARG A 24 7.89 -16.75 -17.42
CA ARG A 24 6.77 -16.09 -16.74
C ARG A 24 6.77 -14.57 -16.92
N TRP A 25 7.30 -14.09 -17.99
CA TRP A 25 7.35 -12.66 -18.26
C TRP A 25 6.17 -12.17 -19.09
N ASN A 26 5.92 -10.87 -19.07
CA ASN A 26 4.98 -10.23 -19.95
C ASN A 26 5.75 -9.63 -21.14
N PRO A 27 5.44 -9.97 -22.42
CA PRO A 27 6.13 -9.43 -23.60
C PRO A 27 6.15 -7.89 -23.67
N LYS A 28 5.14 -7.22 -23.10
CA LYS A 28 5.10 -5.75 -23.01
C LYS A 28 6.24 -5.15 -22.17
N MET A 29 6.87 -5.95 -21.32
CA MET A 29 8.01 -5.53 -20.50
C MET A 29 9.35 -5.55 -21.26
N LYS A 30 9.37 -6.03 -22.51
CA LYS A 30 10.59 -6.17 -23.32
C LYS A 30 11.45 -4.91 -23.34
N GLN A 31 10.85 -3.75 -23.46
CA GLN A 31 11.53 -2.45 -23.52
C GLN A 31 12.23 -2.03 -22.22
N TYR A 32 11.89 -2.68 -21.09
CA TYR A 32 12.45 -2.39 -19.76
C TYR A 32 13.44 -3.45 -19.27
N ILE A 33 13.68 -4.47 -20.10
CA ILE A 33 14.58 -5.57 -19.77
C ILE A 33 15.93 -5.29 -20.41
N PHE A 34 16.97 -5.27 -19.58
CA PHE A 34 18.36 -5.13 -20.02
C PHE A 34 18.90 -6.42 -20.66
N GLY A 35 18.53 -7.57 -20.11
CA GLY A 35 18.99 -8.88 -20.54
C GLY A 35 18.49 -10.01 -19.67
N GLU A 36 19.10 -11.20 -19.79
CA GLU A 36 18.80 -12.33 -18.91
C GLU A 36 20.08 -12.93 -18.31
N LYS A 37 19.95 -13.46 -17.10
CA LYS A 37 20.98 -14.22 -16.41
C LYS A 37 20.35 -15.34 -15.60
N ASN A 38 20.83 -16.57 -15.76
CA ASN A 38 20.30 -17.75 -15.07
C ASN A 38 18.77 -17.91 -15.24
N SER A 39 18.26 -17.73 -16.46
CA SER A 39 16.83 -17.79 -16.78
C SER A 39 15.97 -16.79 -16.01
N ILE A 40 16.55 -15.68 -15.55
CA ILE A 40 15.86 -14.56 -14.91
C ILE A 40 16.13 -13.30 -15.74
N HIS A 41 15.08 -12.54 -16.05
CA HIS A 41 15.23 -11.24 -16.70
C HIS A 41 15.85 -10.22 -15.75
N ILE A 42 16.76 -9.42 -16.27
CA ILE A 42 17.39 -8.31 -15.55
C ILE A 42 16.72 -7.00 -16.02
N ILE A 43 16.21 -6.22 -15.09
CA ILE A 43 15.54 -4.95 -15.34
C ILE A 43 16.60 -3.86 -15.58
N ASP A 44 16.36 -2.99 -16.53
CA ASP A 44 17.21 -1.84 -16.82
C ASP A 44 17.07 -0.77 -15.71
N LEU A 45 18.05 -0.70 -14.85
CA LEU A 45 18.08 0.26 -13.73
C LEU A 45 18.27 1.71 -14.20
N THR A 46 18.83 1.94 -15.38
CA THR A 46 19.01 3.30 -15.92
C THR A 46 17.67 3.97 -16.13
N GLN A 47 16.74 3.25 -16.78
CA GLN A 47 15.36 3.71 -16.94
C GLN A 47 14.63 3.79 -15.60
N THR A 48 14.84 2.82 -14.70
CA THR A 48 14.23 2.81 -13.37
C THR A 48 14.56 4.05 -12.57
N VAL A 49 15.83 4.53 -12.59
CA VAL A 49 16.25 5.76 -11.89
C VAL A 49 15.51 6.98 -12.44
N GLU A 50 15.38 7.09 -13.77
CA GLU A 50 14.67 8.22 -14.38
C GLU A 50 13.18 8.22 -14.02
N PHE A 51 12.52 7.07 -14.10
CA PHE A 51 11.11 6.95 -13.72
C PHE A 51 10.90 7.22 -12.22
N LEU A 52 11.81 6.76 -11.37
CA LEU A 52 11.76 7.02 -9.94
C LEU A 52 11.91 8.52 -9.63
N LYS A 53 12.85 9.22 -10.30
CA LYS A 53 12.98 10.68 -10.18
C LYS A 53 11.68 11.40 -10.56
N ASN A 54 11.07 11.01 -11.66
CA ASN A 54 9.79 11.57 -12.11
C ASN A 54 8.67 11.31 -11.10
N ALA A 55 8.58 10.10 -10.55
CA ALA A 55 7.62 9.75 -9.50
C ALA A 55 7.82 10.62 -8.24
N LEU A 56 9.07 10.78 -7.78
CA LEU A 56 9.39 11.60 -6.61
C LEU A 56 9.02 13.09 -6.83
N VAL A 57 9.22 13.61 -8.03
CA VAL A 57 8.78 14.98 -8.39
C VAL A 57 7.25 15.09 -8.28
N GLN A 58 6.50 14.11 -8.75
CA GLN A 58 5.03 14.12 -8.64
C GLN A 58 4.57 14.00 -7.18
N VAL A 59 5.19 13.14 -6.40
CA VAL A 59 4.94 13.03 -4.95
C VAL A 59 5.15 14.38 -4.26
N HIS A 60 6.31 15.01 -4.51
CA HIS A 60 6.63 16.32 -3.95
C HIS A 60 5.58 17.38 -4.35
N LYS A 61 5.21 17.43 -5.63
CA LYS A 61 4.20 18.37 -6.13
C LYS A 61 2.85 18.17 -5.46
N THR A 62 2.40 16.92 -5.30
CA THR A 62 1.13 16.58 -4.65
C THR A 62 1.11 17.03 -3.19
N ILE A 63 2.19 16.72 -2.44
CA ILE A 63 2.29 17.12 -1.03
C ILE A 63 2.38 18.64 -0.88
N SER A 64 3.16 19.32 -1.73
CA SER A 64 3.28 20.79 -1.71
C SER A 64 1.97 21.52 -2.01
N SER A 65 1.06 20.90 -2.75
CA SER A 65 -0.29 21.43 -2.99
C SER A 65 -1.31 21.07 -1.89
N GLY A 66 -0.86 20.46 -0.78
CA GLY A 66 -1.75 20.02 0.31
C GLY A 66 -2.50 18.72 0.03
N GLY A 67 -2.15 18.01 -1.05
CA GLY A 67 -2.74 16.72 -1.39
C GLY A 67 -2.29 15.60 -0.46
N LYS A 68 -2.99 14.47 -0.51
CA LYS A 68 -2.67 13.23 0.21
C LYS A 68 -2.28 12.12 -0.75
N ILE A 69 -1.51 11.18 -0.27
CA ILE A 69 -1.04 10.03 -1.03
C ILE A 69 -1.65 8.76 -0.44
N LEU A 70 -2.14 7.88 -1.30
CA LEU A 70 -2.56 6.55 -0.93
C LEU A 70 -1.45 5.56 -1.34
N ILE A 71 -0.78 4.99 -0.34
CA ILE A 71 0.30 4.02 -0.56
C ILE A 71 -0.30 2.61 -0.55
N VAL A 72 -0.12 1.86 -1.62
CA VAL A 72 -0.70 0.51 -1.77
C VAL A 72 0.39 -0.53 -1.92
N SER A 73 0.44 -1.49 -0.97
CA SER A 73 1.28 -2.67 -1.10
C SER A 73 0.66 -3.88 -0.41
N THR A 74 0.21 -4.82 -1.19
CA THR A 74 -0.42 -6.06 -0.69
C THR A 74 0.58 -7.21 -0.50
N LYS A 75 1.86 -7.00 -0.83
CA LYS A 75 2.92 -7.99 -0.59
C LYS A 75 3.34 -8.00 0.88
N LYS A 76 3.43 -9.18 1.48
CA LYS A 76 3.81 -9.36 2.90
C LYS A 76 5.15 -8.69 3.25
N GLN A 77 6.14 -8.75 2.34
CA GLN A 77 7.48 -8.18 2.58
C GLN A 77 7.47 -6.66 2.78
N ALA A 78 6.55 -5.94 2.15
CA ALA A 78 6.46 -4.49 2.23
C ALA A 78 5.31 -3.99 3.13
N SER A 79 4.46 -4.89 3.63
CA SER A 79 3.23 -4.55 4.36
C SER A 79 3.48 -3.73 5.62
N GLU A 80 4.47 -4.12 6.42
CA GLU A 80 4.84 -3.44 7.67
C GLU A 80 5.47 -2.08 7.39
N GLN A 81 6.49 -2.06 6.53
CA GLN A 81 7.20 -0.84 6.13
C GLN A 81 6.27 0.23 5.57
N VAL A 82 5.30 -0.18 4.72
CA VAL A 82 4.30 0.75 4.15
C VAL A 82 3.38 1.30 5.23
N SER A 83 2.94 0.47 6.19
CA SER A 83 2.11 0.91 7.31
C SER A 83 2.83 1.94 8.18
N ASP A 84 4.08 1.68 8.52
CA ASP A 84 4.86 2.54 9.42
C ASP A 84 5.20 3.86 8.74
N LEU A 85 5.70 3.83 7.51
CA LEU A 85 5.96 5.03 6.73
C LEU A 85 4.72 5.91 6.55
N ALA A 86 3.57 5.29 6.24
CA ALA A 86 2.33 6.03 6.05
C ALA A 86 1.82 6.67 7.34
N LYS A 87 1.96 5.99 8.49
CA LYS A 87 1.64 6.56 9.81
C LYS A 87 2.55 7.74 10.17
N GLU A 88 3.87 7.58 10.01
CA GLU A 88 4.85 8.63 10.27
C GLU A 88 4.59 9.89 9.43
N THR A 89 4.22 9.70 8.17
CA THR A 89 3.96 10.80 7.23
C THR A 89 2.50 11.26 7.20
N SER A 90 1.62 10.68 8.01
CA SER A 90 0.17 10.95 8.04
C SER A 90 -0.48 10.81 6.66
N GLN A 91 -0.08 9.79 5.91
CA GLN A 91 -0.64 9.43 4.62
C GLN A 91 -1.56 8.21 4.73
N TYR A 92 -2.36 7.97 3.69
CA TYR A 92 -3.24 6.81 3.64
C TYR A 92 -2.51 5.57 3.12
N PHE A 93 -2.93 4.39 3.57
CA PHE A 93 -2.32 3.15 3.10
C PHE A 93 -3.30 1.99 3.01
N VAL A 94 -2.98 1.05 2.11
CA VAL A 94 -3.60 -0.28 2.00
C VAL A 94 -2.48 -1.30 1.93
N ASN A 95 -2.28 -2.04 3.02
CA ASN A 95 -1.16 -2.95 3.17
C ASN A 95 -1.55 -4.43 3.28
N TYR A 96 -2.83 -4.76 3.18
CA TYR A 96 -3.30 -6.14 3.30
C TYR A 96 -4.00 -6.64 2.03
N ARG A 97 -5.17 -6.11 1.72
CA ARG A 97 -5.96 -6.50 0.55
C ARG A 97 -6.62 -5.29 -0.08
N TRP A 98 -6.45 -5.14 -1.38
CA TRP A 98 -7.22 -4.18 -2.15
C TRP A 98 -8.65 -4.70 -2.31
N LEU A 99 -9.62 -4.00 -1.76
CA LEU A 99 -11.02 -4.36 -1.90
C LEU A 99 -11.54 -3.89 -3.26
N GLY A 100 -12.35 -4.73 -3.93
CA GLY A 100 -12.97 -4.33 -5.18
C GLY A 100 -13.85 -3.09 -4.99
N GLY A 101 -13.75 -2.16 -5.94
CA GLY A 101 -14.50 -0.91 -5.89
C GLY A 101 -13.98 0.15 -4.92
N MET A 102 -12.79 -0.01 -4.36
CA MET A 102 -12.23 0.92 -3.36
C MET A 102 -12.16 2.37 -3.85
N LEU A 103 -11.95 2.61 -5.14
CA LEU A 103 -11.99 3.95 -5.74
C LEU A 103 -13.27 4.18 -6.58
N THR A 104 -13.83 3.14 -7.18
CA THR A 104 -14.98 3.26 -8.09
C THR A 104 -16.33 3.15 -7.40
N ASN A 105 -16.41 2.50 -6.22
CA ASN A 105 -17.61 2.37 -5.38
C ASN A 105 -17.30 2.78 -3.93
N TRP A 106 -16.81 4.01 -3.78
CA TRP A 106 -16.40 4.55 -2.49
C TRP A 106 -17.51 4.56 -1.43
N ASN A 107 -18.76 4.80 -1.85
CA ASN A 107 -19.90 4.80 -0.93
C ASN A 107 -20.04 3.47 -0.16
N THR A 108 -19.84 2.35 -0.82
CA THR A 108 -19.87 1.02 -0.16
C THR A 108 -18.71 0.84 0.80
N ILE A 109 -17.53 1.32 0.44
CA ILE A 109 -16.36 1.31 1.32
C ILE A 109 -16.58 2.19 2.55
N GLN A 110 -17.14 3.39 2.37
CA GLN A 110 -17.50 4.28 3.49
C GLN A 110 -18.49 3.63 4.46
N ASN A 111 -19.48 2.88 3.98
CA ASN A 111 -20.39 2.15 4.85
C ASN A 111 -19.67 1.09 5.69
N SER A 112 -18.68 0.41 5.11
CA SER A 112 -17.82 -0.52 5.84
C SER A 112 -16.93 0.19 6.88
N ILE A 113 -16.43 1.38 6.56
CA ILE A 113 -15.67 2.22 7.51
C ILE A 113 -16.59 2.71 8.65
N LYS A 114 -17.81 3.15 8.35
CA LYS A 114 -18.80 3.51 9.37
C LYS A 114 -19.12 2.31 10.29
N ARG A 115 -19.22 1.11 9.72
CA ARG A 115 -19.42 -0.12 10.49
C ARG A 115 -18.24 -0.39 11.42
N LEU A 116 -17.00 -0.20 10.93
CA LEU A 116 -15.78 -0.33 11.73
C LEU A 116 -15.79 0.64 12.93
N LYS A 117 -16.06 1.92 12.69
CA LYS A 117 -16.13 2.96 13.74
C LYS A 117 -17.22 2.62 14.77
N LYS A 118 -18.39 2.16 14.32
CA LYS A 118 -19.49 1.73 15.22
C LYS A 118 -19.11 0.54 16.08
N LEU A 119 -18.41 -0.45 15.52
CA LEU A 119 -17.91 -1.60 16.29
C LEU A 119 -16.86 -1.17 17.33
N ASP A 120 -16.02 -0.22 16.98
CA ASP A 120 -15.01 0.34 17.89
C ASP A 120 -15.66 1.05 19.08
N GLU A 121 -16.67 1.91 18.83
CA GLU A 121 -17.46 2.59 19.85
C GLU A 121 -18.24 1.60 20.74
N GLN A 122 -18.79 0.54 20.15
CA GLN A 122 -19.54 -0.47 20.90
C GLN A 122 -18.65 -1.30 21.82
N LEU A 123 -17.44 -1.66 21.37
CA LEU A 123 -16.50 -2.47 22.13
C LEU A 123 -15.71 -1.66 23.18
N SER A 124 -15.64 -0.34 23.05
CA SER A 124 -14.96 0.53 24.02
C SER A 124 -15.83 0.92 25.22
N LYS A 125 -17.14 0.67 25.17
CA LYS A 125 -18.05 0.92 26.31
C LYS A 125 -17.98 -0.22 27.32
N GLU A 126 -17.71 0.07 28.58
CA GLU A 126 -17.59 -0.94 29.65
C GLU A 126 -18.89 -1.70 29.96
N ASN A 127 -20.07 -1.12 29.71
CA ASN A 127 -21.40 -1.73 29.92
C ASN A 127 -22.17 -1.85 28.62
N THR A 128 -21.82 -2.82 27.80
CA THR A 128 -22.42 -2.97 26.46
C THR A 128 -23.71 -3.76 26.44
N GLY A 129 -24.08 -4.45 27.54
CA GLY A 129 -25.25 -5.37 27.58
C GLY A 129 -25.12 -6.57 26.64
N PHE A 130 -23.99 -6.77 25.98
CA PHE A 130 -23.76 -7.88 25.07
C PHE A 130 -23.28 -9.14 25.80
N THR A 131 -23.68 -10.30 25.28
CA THR A 131 -23.16 -11.59 25.75
C THR A 131 -21.68 -11.75 25.37
N LYS A 132 -20.94 -12.58 26.14
CA LYS A 132 -19.53 -12.89 25.84
C LYS A 132 -19.32 -13.39 24.40
N LYS A 133 -20.27 -14.17 23.87
CA LYS A 133 -20.23 -14.68 22.49
C LYS A 133 -20.36 -13.57 21.44
N GLU A 134 -21.21 -12.59 21.69
CA GLU A 134 -21.38 -11.42 20.80
C GLU A 134 -20.15 -10.53 20.81
N ILE A 135 -19.55 -10.28 21.98
CA ILE A 135 -18.30 -9.51 22.10
C ILE A 135 -17.19 -10.17 21.29
N LEU A 136 -17.03 -11.49 21.39
CA LEU A 136 -16.04 -12.22 20.58
C LEU A 136 -16.33 -12.14 19.08
N LYS A 137 -17.61 -12.20 18.67
CA LYS A 137 -18.00 -12.05 17.25
C LYS A 137 -17.69 -10.66 16.73
N PHE A 138 -18.07 -9.62 17.47
CA PHE A 138 -17.77 -8.23 17.10
C PHE A 138 -16.27 -7.92 17.10
N GLY A 139 -15.52 -8.48 18.04
CA GLY A 139 -14.06 -8.37 18.06
C GLY A 139 -13.40 -8.93 16.80
N LYS A 140 -13.80 -10.14 16.38
CA LYS A 140 -13.31 -10.74 15.13
C LYS A 140 -13.72 -9.94 13.88
N GLU A 141 -14.94 -9.42 13.85
CA GLU A 141 -15.42 -8.57 12.76
C GLU A 141 -14.62 -7.26 12.70
N LYS A 142 -14.41 -6.58 13.84
CA LYS A 142 -13.60 -5.37 13.97
C LYS A 142 -12.17 -5.62 13.46
N GLU A 143 -11.52 -6.68 13.95
CA GLU A 143 -10.16 -7.02 13.54
C GLU A 143 -10.04 -7.22 12.02
N LYS A 144 -10.98 -7.95 11.41
CA LYS A 144 -11.02 -8.14 9.97
C LYS A 144 -11.18 -6.83 9.19
N LEU A 145 -12.07 -5.95 9.64
CA LEU A 145 -12.30 -4.65 9.00
C LEU A 145 -11.10 -3.72 9.23
N GLN A 146 -10.57 -3.65 10.44
CA GLN A 146 -9.40 -2.84 10.79
C GLN A 146 -8.17 -3.22 9.93
N ARG A 147 -7.94 -4.51 9.72
CA ARG A 147 -6.85 -5.02 8.92
C ARG A 147 -6.94 -4.59 7.45
N SER A 148 -8.16 -4.46 6.91
CA SER A 148 -8.36 -4.12 5.48
C SER A 148 -8.60 -2.64 5.23
N LEU A 149 -9.20 -1.92 6.19
CA LEU A 149 -9.67 -0.54 6.01
C LEU A 149 -9.02 0.46 6.97
N GLY A 150 -8.25 -0.01 7.96
CA GLY A 150 -7.68 0.86 8.99
C GLY A 150 -6.85 2.01 8.42
N GLY A 151 -6.06 1.76 7.39
CA GLY A 151 -5.21 2.77 6.76
C GLY A 151 -5.95 3.82 5.92
N ILE A 152 -7.25 3.62 5.66
CA ILE A 152 -8.09 4.55 4.88
C ILE A 152 -9.30 5.02 5.67
N SER A 153 -9.38 4.75 6.97
CA SER A 153 -10.53 5.09 7.83
C SER A 153 -10.83 6.58 7.89
N GLU A 154 -9.84 7.43 7.67
CA GLU A 154 -9.93 8.89 7.68
C GLU A 154 -9.94 9.51 6.27
N MET A 155 -9.91 8.69 5.23
CA MET A 155 -9.98 9.16 3.84
C MET A 155 -11.41 9.66 3.52
N LYS A 156 -11.46 10.85 2.90
CA LYS A 156 -12.72 11.52 2.50
C LYS A 156 -12.95 11.39 1.01
#